data_93b81163f4531ee2cc231c29695730be
#
_entry.id   93b81163f4531ee2cc231c29695730be
#
_cell.length_a   1.000
_cell.length_b   1.000
_cell.length_c   1.000
_cell.angle_alpha   90.00
_cell.angle_beta   90.00
_cell.angle_gamma   90.00
#
_symmetry.space_group_name_H-M   'P 1'
#
loop_
_entity.id
_entity.type
_entity.pdbx_description
1 polymer ?
#
loop_
_entity_poly.entity_id
_entity_poly.type
_entity_poly.pdbx_seq_one_letter_code
_entity_poly.pdbx_strand_id
1 'polypeptide(L)'
;PRKGGPRMSVKGLWDCPTIVNNLETLANLPGIMKNGPDWFKSLAHTPAGSGTKLYSVSGRIARPGCFELPIGTPLREILFEHAGGMPPGKAFKAVLPGGASSAYMPEALLDLEMDFDTMRQAGQRLGTASIMVFDRDTCLVGATLNLMEFFARESCGWCTPCREGIPYAREILRLIESGEGREEHIGLLREMCAAIELAYCALAPGAAAPGVGLLEHFEDEVREHIRRKKCPFGNPPPTLRGKACGTRPVTFGPTPCPEDQCPI
;
A
#
# COMPACT_ATOMS: atom_id res chain seq x y z
N PRO A 1 -20.25 -13.33 7.93
CA PRO A 1 -20.35 -12.57 6.67
C PRO A 1 -21.33 -11.41 6.83
N ARG A 2 -20.91 -10.20 6.45
CA ARG A 2 -21.83 -9.05 6.44
C ARG A 2 -22.83 -9.24 5.30
N LYS A 3 -24.13 -9.17 5.59
CA LYS A 3 -25.15 -9.14 4.54
C LYS A 3 -24.95 -7.84 3.74
N GLY A 4 -24.85 -7.97 2.41
CA GLY A 4 -24.85 -6.82 1.53
C GLY A 4 -26.18 -6.06 1.68
N GLY A 5 -26.10 -4.74 1.86
CA GLY A 5 -27.27 -3.88 1.78
C GLY A 5 -27.83 -3.78 0.35
N PRO A 6 -28.94 -3.09 0.14
CA PRO A 6 -29.45 -2.82 -1.19
C PRO A 6 -28.40 -2.07 -2.02
N ARG A 7 -28.37 -2.33 -3.33
CA ARG A 7 -27.47 -1.61 -4.24
C ARG A 7 -27.80 -0.13 -4.22
N MET A 8 -26.77 0.72 -4.10
CA MET A 8 -26.94 2.18 -4.08
C MET A 8 -27.64 2.72 -5.33
N SER A 9 -27.48 2.06 -6.47
CA SER A 9 -28.21 2.37 -7.70
C SER A 9 -29.73 2.12 -7.61
N VAL A 10 -30.19 1.40 -6.59
CA VAL A 10 -31.64 1.14 -6.34
C VAL A 10 -32.12 1.94 -5.14
N LYS A 11 -31.34 1.96 -4.05
CA LYS A 11 -31.68 2.63 -2.80
C LYS A 11 -30.41 3.17 -2.14
N GLY A 12 -30.11 4.43 -2.34
CA GLY A 12 -28.96 5.15 -1.81
C GLY A 12 -29.34 6.30 -0.89
N LEU A 13 -28.77 7.49 -1.14
CA LEU A 13 -29.02 8.69 -0.34
C LEU A 13 -30.50 9.09 -0.43
N TRP A 14 -31.10 9.35 0.72
CA TRP A 14 -32.53 9.65 0.89
C TRP A 14 -33.47 8.62 0.27
N ASP A 15 -33.06 7.35 0.32
CA ASP A 15 -33.79 6.23 -0.31
C ASP A 15 -33.95 6.35 -1.84
N CYS A 16 -33.21 7.25 -2.49
CA CYS A 16 -33.22 7.45 -3.92
C CYS A 16 -32.07 6.70 -4.63
N PRO A 17 -32.22 6.36 -5.92
CA PRO A 17 -31.13 5.85 -6.73
C PRO A 17 -29.94 6.83 -6.69
N THR A 18 -28.77 6.33 -6.35
CA THR A 18 -27.58 7.17 -6.11
C THR A 18 -26.37 6.62 -6.86
N ILE A 19 -25.63 7.52 -7.50
CA ILE A 19 -24.32 7.26 -8.09
C ILE A 19 -23.27 7.69 -7.08
N VAL A 20 -22.23 6.84 -6.88
CA VAL A 20 -21.09 7.13 -6.03
C VAL A 20 -19.83 7.18 -6.87
N ASN A 21 -19.12 8.30 -6.81
CA ASN A 21 -17.88 8.52 -7.52
C ASN A 21 -16.78 8.97 -6.55
N ASN A 22 -15.52 8.73 -6.92
CA ASN A 22 -14.37 9.27 -6.21
C ASN A 22 -14.37 10.80 -6.26
N LEU A 23 -14.01 11.45 -5.14
CA LEU A 23 -13.97 12.90 -5.03
C LEU A 23 -12.98 13.52 -6.04
N GLU A 24 -11.80 12.94 -6.22
CA GLU A 24 -10.80 13.39 -7.20
C GLU A 24 -11.39 13.40 -8.63
N THR A 25 -12.14 12.34 -8.99
CA THR A 25 -12.85 12.27 -10.28
C THR A 25 -13.84 13.42 -10.43
N LEU A 26 -14.67 13.70 -9.40
CA LEU A 26 -15.65 14.77 -9.44
C LEU A 26 -14.99 16.15 -9.48
N ALA A 27 -13.87 16.34 -8.80
CA ALA A 27 -13.13 17.61 -8.77
C ALA A 27 -12.56 18.00 -10.15
N ASN A 28 -12.28 17.02 -11.02
CA ASN A 28 -11.80 17.29 -12.38
C ASN A 28 -12.91 17.73 -13.35
N LEU A 29 -14.19 17.40 -13.08
CA LEU A 29 -15.28 17.67 -14.00
C LEU A 29 -15.45 19.15 -14.38
N PRO A 30 -15.40 20.12 -13.45
CA PRO A 30 -15.55 21.54 -13.82
C PRO A 30 -14.47 22.01 -14.80
N GLY A 31 -13.22 21.56 -14.62
CA GLY A 31 -12.11 21.87 -15.52
C GLY A 31 -12.33 21.28 -16.92
N ILE A 32 -12.75 20.02 -16.99
CA ILE A 32 -13.04 19.32 -18.25
C ILE A 32 -14.22 19.98 -18.99
N MET A 33 -15.28 20.30 -18.28
CA MET A 33 -16.45 20.95 -18.87
C MET A 33 -16.14 22.33 -19.45
N LYS A 34 -15.23 23.06 -18.80
CA LYS A 34 -14.82 24.41 -19.22
C LYS A 34 -13.85 24.37 -20.41
N ASN A 35 -12.85 23.49 -20.39
CA ASN A 35 -11.72 23.54 -21.30
C ASN A 35 -11.74 22.41 -22.36
N GLY A 36 -12.61 21.41 -22.20
CA GLY A 36 -12.76 20.28 -23.10
C GLY A 36 -11.86 19.09 -22.77
N PRO A 37 -12.15 17.92 -23.37
CA PRO A 37 -11.43 16.67 -23.09
C PRO A 37 -9.97 16.68 -23.57
N ASP A 38 -9.69 17.37 -24.67
CA ASP A 38 -8.32 17.40 -25.22
C ASP A 38 -7.37 18.20 -24.32
N TRP A 39 -7.87 19.28 -23.70
CA TRP A 39 -7.13 19.98 -22.65
C TRP A 39 -6.79 19.03 -21.49
N PHE A 40 -7.75 18.25 -21.02
CA PHE A 40 -7.50 17.32 -19.91
C PHE A 40 -6.47 16.23 -20.28
N LYS A 41 -6.54 15.69 -21.50
CA LYS A 41 -5.54 14.74 -22.00
C LYS A 41 -4.14 15.36 -22.09
N SER A 42 -4.04 16.62 -22.51
CA SER A 42 -2.75 17.31 -22.67
C SER A 42 -2.01 17.59 -21.37
N LEU A 43 -2.66 17.41 -20.20
CA LEU A 43 -2.03 17.57 -18.89
C LEU A 43 -1.18 16.36 -18.49
N ALA A 44 -1.37 15.18 -19.11
CA ALA A 44 -0.64 13.97 -18.76
C ALA A 44 0.76 13.94 -19.38
N HIS A 45 1.70 13.27 -18.72
CA HIS A 45 3.05 13.01 -19.27
C HIS A 45 3.06 11.85 -20.27
N THR A 46 2.12 10.90 -20.16
CA THR A 46 2.06 9.73 -21.01
C THR A 46 0.87 9.79 -21.97
N PRO A 47 0.98 9.26 -23.18
CA PRO A 47 -0.13 9.22 -24.14
C PRO A 47 -1.34 8.40 -23.66
N ALA A 48 -1.12 7.42 -22.80
CA ALA A 48 -2.18 6.61 -22.19
C ALA A 48 -2.84 7.29 -20.98
N GLY A 49 -2.20 8.30 -20.41
CA GLY A 49 -2.69 9.08 -19.28
C GLY A 49 -3.65 10.20 -19.67
N SER A 50 -4.31 10.77 -18.69
CA SER A 50 -5.13 11.98 -18.84
C SER A 50 -5.18 12.74 -17.53
N GLY A 51 -4.97 14.05 -17.58
CA GLY A 51 -5.10 14.91 -16.42
C GLY A 51 -3.93 14.82 -15.43
N THR A 52 -4.22 15.29 -14.24
CA THR A 52 -3.34 15.25 -13.07
C THR A 52 -3.80 14.19 -12.07
N LYS A 53 -2.94 13.86 -11.12
CA LYS A 53 -3.26 12.99 -10.01
C LYS A 53 -2.64 13.52 -8.72
N LEU A 54 -3.33 13.30 -7.60
CA LEU A 54 -2.81 13.57 -6.27
C LEU A 54 -1.91 12.40 -5.82
N TYR A 55 -0.64 12.69 -5.64
CA TYR A 55 0.37 11.75 -5.10
C TYR A 55 0.63 12.07 -3.64
N SER A 56 0.16 11.20 -2.74
CA SER A 56 0.39 11.33 -1.30
C SER A 56 1.64 10.58 -0.91
N VAL A 57 2.71 11.28 -0.57
CA VAL A 57 4.02 10.69 -0.23
C VAL A 57 4.21 10.71 1.28
N SER A 58 4.53 9.56 1.85
CA SER A 58 4.73 9.34 3.27
C SER A 58 5.87 8.38 3.57
N GLY A 59 6.14 8.12 4.84
CA GLY A 59 7.19 7.22 5.28
C GLY A 59 8.54 7.92 5.47
N ARG A 60 9.63 7.27 5.07
CA ARG A 60 10.98 7.76 5.26
C ARG A 60 11.44 8.67 4.11
N ILE A 61 10.83 9.84 4.04
CA ILE A 61 11.09 10.87 3.02
C ILE A 61 11.30 12.23 3.68
N ALA A 62 12.08 13.11 3.07
CA ALA A 62 12.43 14.39 3.68
C ALA A 62 11.24 15.36 3.80
N ARG A 63 10.35 15.38 2.80
CA ARG A 63 9.17 16.24 2.77
C ARG A 63 7.92 15.43 2.45
N PRO A 64 7.34 14.72 3.44
CA PRO A 64 6.06 14.05 3.24
C PRO A 64 4.97 15.07 2.91
N GLY A 65 4.05 14.71 2.03
CA GLY A 65 3.00 15.63 1.60
C GLY A 65 2.14 15.06 0.48
N CYS A 66 1.23 15.89 -0.01
CA CYS A 66 0.38 15.58 -1.16
C CYS A 66 0.74 16.53 -2.30
N PHE A 67 1.05 15.99 -3.45
CA PHE A 67 1.49 16.72 -4.64
C PHE A 67 0.53 16.45 -5.78
N GLU A 68 0.00 17.49 -6.40
CA GLU A 68 -0.76 17.37 -7.65
C GLU A 68 0.22 17.48 -8.82
N LEU A 69 0.37 16.38 -9.57
CA LEU A 69 1.30 16.29 -10.70
C LEU A 69 0.59 15.63 -11.89
N PRO A 70 1.09 15.83 -13.13
CA PRO A 70 0.62 15.11 -14.30
C PRO A 70 0.62 13.60 -14.06
N ILE A 71 -0.42 12.90 -14.54
CA ILE A 71 -0.38 11.45 -14.54
C ILE A 71 0.75 10.97 -15.46
N GLY A 72 1.51 9.95 -15.02
CA GLY A 72 2.70 9.51 -15.72
C GLY A 72 4.01 10.17 -15.26
N THR A 73 3.99 11.09 -14.29
CA THR A 73 5.21 11.60 -13.66
C THR A 73 6.03 10.42 -13.11
N PRO A 74 7.33 10.30 -13.44
CA PRO A 74 8.17 9.20 -12.94
C PRO A 74 8.22 9.15 -11.41
N LEU A 75 8.20 7.95 -10.84
CA LEU A 75 8.24 7.80 -9.38
C LEU A 75 9.49 8.43 -8.76
N ARG A 76 10.64 8.35 -9.43
CA ARG A 76 11.89 8.98 -9.00
C ARG A 76 11.73 10.49 -8.85
N GLU A 77 11.13 11.16 -9.82
CA GLU A 77 10.87 12.60 -9.78
C GLU A 77 9.98 12.97 -8.59
N ILE A 78 8.88 12.22 -8.41
CA ILE A 78 7.96 12.44 -7.27
C ILE A 78 8.70 12.37 -5.93
N LEU A 79 9.57 11.36 -5.76
CA LEU A 79 10.27 11.13 -4.51
C LEU A 79 11.41 12.12 -4.26
N PHE A 80 12.24 12.38 -5.28
CA PHE A 80 13.49 13.11 -5.07
C PHE A 80 13.37 14.60 -5.36
N GLU A 81 12.55 15.02 -6.30
CA GLU A 81 12.37 16.44 -6.62
C GLU A 81 11.23 17.06 -5.80
N HIS A 82 10.05 16.44 -5.85
CA HIS A 82 8.87 16.98 -5.16
C HIS A 82 8.89 16.69 -3.66
N ALA A 83 9.19 15.46 -3.24
CA ALA A 83 9.23 15.07 -1.82
C ALA A 83 10.63 15.23 -1.17
N GLY A 84 11.61 15.78 -1.88
CA GLY A 84 12.93 16.19 -1.34
C GLY A 84 13.88 15.04 -1.03
N GLY A 85 13.62 13.83 -1.51
CA GLY A 85 14.50 12.68 -1.36
C GLY A 85 14.57 12.11 0.05
N MET A 86 15.61 11.33 0.29
CA MET A 86 15.81 10.69 1.59
C MET A 86 16.28 11.71 2.64
N PRO A 87 15.87 11.57 3.90
CA PRO A 87 16.42 12.38 4.99
C PRO A 87 17.95 12.22 5.10
N PRO A 88 18.68 13.22 5.63
CA PRO A 88 20.12 13.13 5.82
C PRO A 88 20.55 11.86 6.55
N GLY A 89 21.56 11.17 6.01
CA GLY A 89 22.09 9.92 6.56
C GLY A 89 21.21 8.68 6.36
N LYS A 90 20.10 8.79 5.65
CA LYS A 90 19.23 7.66 5.30
C LYS A 90 19.38 7.28 3.83
N ALA A 91 19.37 5.98 3.54
CA ALA A 91 19.41 5.45 2.19
C ALA A 91 18.08 4.81 1.82
N PHE A 92 17.66 4.98 0.58
CA PHE A 92 16.46 4.37 0.03
C PHE A 92 16.57 2.83 0.07
N LYS A 93 15.46 2.16 0.36
CA LYS A 93 15.35 0.71 0.34
C LYS A 93 14.24 0.22 -0.57
N ALA A 94 13.03 0.67 -0.31
CA ALA A 94 11.83 0.22 -1.01
C ALA A 94 10.73 1.29 -0.99
N VAL A 95 9.76 1.13 -1.87
CA VAL A 95 8.55 1.95 -1.89
C VAL A 95 7.32 1.08 -2.21
N LEU A 96 6.19 1.40 -1.60
CA LEU A 96 4.86 0.96 -2.02
C LEU A 96 4.22 2.09 -2.82
N PRO A 97 4.12 1.99 -4.16
CA PRO A 97 3.74 3.13 -5.01
C PRO A 97 2.25 3.45 -4.98
N GLY A 98 1.41 2.46 -4.73
CA GLY A 98 -0.05 2.57 -4.77
C GLY A 98 -0.74 2.41 -3.41
N GLY A 99 0.02 2.52 -2.32
CA GLY A 99 -0.47 2.32 -0.96
C GLY A 99 -0.32 0.89 -0.45
N ALA A 100 -0.99 0.59 0.64
CA ALA A 100 -0.92 -0.71 1.33
C ALA A 100 -1.25 -1.93 0.46
N SER A 101 -1.92 -1.72 -0.67
CA SER A 101 -2.36 -2.77 -1.59
C SER A 101 -1.50 -2.89 -2.86
N SER A 102 -0.28 -2.37 -2.82
CA SER A 102 0.72 -2.51 -3.90
C SER A 102 1.90 -3.37 -3.46
N ALA A 103 2.66 -3.89 -4.42
CA ALA A 103 3.88 -4.61 -4.13
C ALA A 103 5.04 -3.64 -3.84
N TYR A 104 6.05 -4.12 -3.10
CA TYR A 104 7.27 -3.35 -2.90
C TYR A 104 8.04 -3.20 -4.21
N MET A 105 8.51 -1.99 -4.47
CA MET A 105 9.39 -1.68 -5.59
C MET A 105 10.79 -1.33 -5.07
N PRO A 106 11.84 -1.98 -5.60
CA PRO A 106 13.23 -1.62 -5.35
C PRO A 106 13.65 -0.37 -6.14
N GLU A 107 14.82 0.15 -5.87
CA GLU A 107 15.39 1.34 -6.52
C GLU A 107 15.44 1.23 -8.05
N ALA A 108 15.68 0.02 -8.57
CA ALA A 108 15.76 -0.25 -10.03
C ALA A 108 14.45 0.05 -10.79
N LEU A 109 13.32 0.11 -10.09
CA LEU A 109 12.00 0.37 -10.70
C LEU A 109 11.51 1.82 -10.49
N LEU A 110 12.33 2.71 -9.94
CA LEU A 110 11.91 4.08 -9.64
C LEU A 110 11.69 4.95 -10.90
N ASP A 111 12.22 4.56 -12.03
CA ASP A 111 12.07 5.30 -13.28
C ASP A 111 10.77 4.97 -14.04
N LEU A 112 9.93 4.08 -13.47
CA LEU A 112 8.61 3.80 -14.01
C LEU A 112 7.70 5.01 -13.91
N GLU A 113 6.99 5.25 -14.99
CA GLU A 113 5.95 6.27 -15.09
C GLU A 113 4.73 5.87 -14.25
N MET A 114 4.29 6.80 -13.42
CA MET A 114 3.16 6.59 -12.49
C MET A 114 1.83 6.78 -13.21
N ASP A 115 1.56 5.93 -14.21
CA ASP A 115 0.27 5.77 -14.85
C ASP A 115 -0.30 4.35 -14.68
N PHE A 116 -1.57 4.15 -15.06
CA PHE A 116 -2.26 2.88 -14.83
C PHE A 116 -1.72 1.74 -15.71
N ASP A 117 -1.32 2.05 -16.95
CA ASP A 117 -0.93 1.03 -17.91
C ASP A 117 0.53 0.61 -17.71
N THR A 118 1.45 1.55 -17.56
CA THR A 118 2.86 1.29 -17.27
C THR A 118 3.03 0.50 -15.98
N MET A 119 2.35 0.93 -14.90
CA MET A 119 2.40 0.23 -13.62
C MET A 119 1.84 -1.19 -13.72
N ARG A 120 0.73 -1.38 -14.44
CA ARG A 120 0.15 -2.72 -14.64
C ARG A 120 1.06 -3.63 -15.48
N GLN A 121 1.70 -3.12 -16.53
CA GLN A 121 2.65 -3.88 -17.34
C GLN A 121 3.88 -4.32 -16.54
N ALA A 122 4.30 -3.51 -15.58
CA ALA A 122 5.38 -3.83 -14.64
C ALA A 122 4.93 -4.73 -13.47
N GLY A 123 3.72 -5.30 -13.50
CA GLY A 123 3.18 -6.11 -12.39
C GLY A 123 2.82 -5.30 -11.14
N GLN A 124 2.81 -3.97 -11.25
CA GLN A 124 2.55 -3.06 -10.15
C GLN A 124 1.14 -2.44 -10.22
N ARG A 125 0.77 -1.72 -9.19
CA ARG A 125 -0.50 -1.01 -9.12
C ARG A 125 -0.27 0.46 -8.77
N LEU A 126 -0.78 1.35 -9.61
CA LEU A 126 -0.86 2.78 -9.26
C LEU A 126 -1.76 3.00 -8.03
N GLY A 127 -2.84 2.23 -7.93
CA GLY A 127 -3.77 2.28 -6.81
C GLY A 127 -4.29 3.69 -6.53
N THR A 128 -4.18 4.12 -5.29
CA THR A 128 -4.55 5.47 -4.86
C THR A 128 -3.41 6.48 -5.00
N ALA A 129 -2.24 6.07 -5.48
CA ALA A 129 -1.01 6.86 -5.45
C ALA A 129 -0.62 7.36 -4.04
N SER A 130 -0.96 6.59 -3.01
CA SER A 130 -0.51 6.82 -1.62
C SER A 130 0.82 6.15 -1.41
N ILE A 131 1.88 6.86 -1.78
CA ILE A 131 3.24 6.34 -1.83
C ILE A 131 3.82 6.24 -0.41
N MET A 132 4.33 5.07 -0.04
CA MET A 132 5.00 4.85 1.24
C MET A 132 6.47 4.47 1.01
N VAL A 133 7.40 5.29 1.52
CA VAL A 133 8.84 5.13 1.34
C VAL A 133 9.48 4.48 2.56
N PHE A 134 10.39 3.54 2.32
CA PHE A 134 11.13 2.80 3.34
C PHE A 134 12.64 3.00 3.16
N ASP A 135 13.33 3.29 4.26
CA ASP A 135 14.78 3.36 4.30
C ASP A 135 15.44 2.00 4.60
N ARG A 136 16.75 1.92 4.48
CA ARG A 136 17.51 0.69 4.76
C ARG A 136 17.43 0.22 6.20
N ASP A 137 17.04 1.10 7.13
CA ASP A 137 16.89 0.76 8.55
C ASP A 137 15.51 0.20 8.88
N THR A 138 14.57 0.22 7.92
CA THR A 138 13.21 -0.30 8.13
C THR A 138 13.13 -1.80 7.82
N CYS A 139 12.55 -2.57 8.73
CA CYS A 139 12.24 -3.97 8.53
C CYS A 139 11.03 -4.13 7.60
N LEU A 140 11.21 -4.72 6.42
CA LEU A 140 10.10 -4.95 5.49
C LEU A 140 9.24 -6.15 5.90
N VAL A 141 9.81 -7.15 6.59
CA VAL A 141 9.03 -8.26 7.16
C VAL A 141 8.02 -7.73 8.17
N GLY A 142 8.49 -6.90 9.11
CA GLY A 142 7.61 -6.27 10.11
C GLY A 142 6.61 -5.29 9.50
N ALA A 143 6.98 -4.55 8.45
CA ALA A 143 6.08 -3.68 7.72
C ALA A 143 4.99 -4.49 7.00
N THR A 144 5.34 -5.58 6.32
CA THR A 144 4.39 -6.49 5.67
C THR A 144 3.46 -7.16 6.67
N LEU A 145 3.99 -7.59 7.83
CA LEU A 145 3.16 -8.12 8.92
C LEU A 145 2.10 -7.11 9.38
N ASN A 146 2.48 -5.84 9.57
CA ASN A 146 1.55 -4.79 9.96
C ASN A 146 0.44 -4.58 8.90
N LEU A 147 0.79 -4.62 7.60
CA LEU A 147 -0.19 -4.55 6.53
C LEU A 147 -1.12 -5.77 6.51
N MET A 148 -0.60 -6.97 6.71
CA MET A 148 -1.42 -8.19 6.81
C MET A 148 -2.36 -8.18 8.01
N GLU A 149 -1.94 -7.60 9.15
CA GLU A 149 -2.80 -7.39 10.31
C GLU A 149 -3.97 -6.47 9.99
N PHE A 150 -3.71 -5.38 9.27
CA PHE A 150 -4.74 -4.48 8.78
C PHE A 150 -5.74 -5.22 7.88
N PHE A 151 -5.27 -5.90 6.83
CA PHE A 151 -6.14 -6.60 5.89
C PHE A 151 -6.92 -7.75 6.52
N ALA A 152 -6.34 -8.46 7.48
CA ALA A 152 -7.03 -9.51 8.23
C ALA A 152 -8.23 -8.95 9.02
N ARG A 153 -8.07 -7.75 9.58
CA ARG A 153 -9.12 -7.06 10.32
C ARG A 153 -10.21 -6.48 9.41
N GLU A 154 -9.82 -5.96 8.25
CA GLU A 154 -10.73 -5.33 7.30
C GLU A 154 -11.45 -6.33 6.37
N SER A 155 -11.06 -7.60 6.38
CA SER A 155 -11.75 -8.64 5.62
C SER A 155 -13.22 -8.72 6.01
N CYS A 156 -14.12 -8.72 5.01
CA CYS A 156 -15.54 -8.91 5.26
C CYS A 156 -15.91 -10.36 5.65
N GLY A 157 -14.95 -11.32 5.49
CA GLY A 157 -15.11 -12.71 5.85
C GLY A 157 -15.96 -13.55 4.87
N TRP A 158 -16.31 -13.02 3.69
CA TRP A 158 -17.16 -13.77 2.75
C TRP A 158 -16.43 -14.95 2.10
N CYS A 159 -15.33 -14.67 1.38
CA CYS A 159 -14.62 -15.70 0.62
C CYS A 159 -13.50 -16.33 1.44
N THR A 160 -13.42 -17.66 1.39
CA THR A 160 -12.46 -18.47 2.15
C THR A 160 -11.00 -18.05 1.92
N PRO A 161 -10.53 -17.82 0.66
CA PRO A 161 -9.14 -17.41 0.44
C PRO A 161 -8.76 -16.13 1.19
N CYS A 162 -9.66 -15.18 1.29
CA CYS A 162 -9.45 -13.94 2.05
C CYS A 162 -9.56 -14.16 3.56
N ARG A 163 -10.68 -14.81 4.01
CA ARG A 163 -11.00 -14.98 5.43
C ARG A 163 -9.97 -15.82 6.17
N GLU A 164 -9.48 -16.89 5.55
CA GLU A 164 -8.53 -17.82 6.16
C GLU A 164 -7.08 -17.52 5.71
N GLY A 165 -6.88 -17.20 4.43
CA GLY A 165 -5.54 -17.04 3.86
C GLY A 165 -4.79 -15.84 4.43
N ILE A 166 -5.44 -14.68 4.59
CA ILE A 166 -4.78 -13.48 5.14
C ILE A 166 -4.33 -13.71 6.60
N PRO A 167 -5.17 -14.23 7.52
CA PRO A 167 -4.71 -14.57 8.86
C PRO A 167 -3.58 -15.59 8.88
N TYR A 168 -3.59 -16.57 7.94
CA TYR A 168 -2.52 -17.56 7.87
C TYR A 168 -1.19 -16.95 7.38
N ALA A 169 -1.22 -16.15 6.32
CA ALA A 169 -0.05 -15.40 5.86
C ALA A 169 0.51 -14.46 6.94
N ARG A 170 -0.37 -13.77 7.68
CA ARG A 170 -0.01 -12.96 8.84
C ARG A 170 0.73 -13.78 9.90
N GLU A 171 0.25 -14.99 10.21
CA GLU A 171 0.89 -15.84 11.21
C GLU A 171 2.27 -16.31 10.77
N ILE A 172 2.45 -16.67 9.50
CA ILE A 172 3.77 -17.00 8.94
C ILE A 172 4.74 -15.82 9.11
N LEU A 173 4.32 -14.60 8.74
CA LEU A 173 5.15 -13.41 8.91
C LEU A 173 5.46 -13.13 10.38
N ARG A 174 4.51 -13.37 11.29
CA ARG A 174 4.72 -13.25 12.73
C ARG A 174 5.78 -14.20 13.24
N LEU A 175 5.76 -15.47 12.81
CA LEU A 175 6.78 -16.46 13.15
C LEU A 175 8.16 -16.05 12.64
N ILE A 176 8.24 -15.52 11.41
CA ILE A 176 9.50 -15.06 10.84
C ILE A 176 10.03 -13.85 11.63
N GLU A 177 9.20 -12.85 11.91
CA GLU A 177 9.59 -11.63 12.65
C GLU A 177 9.99 -11.93 14.10
N SER A 178 9.35 -12.92 14.76
CA SER A 178 9.67 -13.34 16.14
C SER A 178 10.91 -14.22 16.25
N GLY A 179 11.46 -14.68 15.12
CA GLY A 179 12.60 -15.58 15.11
C GLY A 179 12.27 -17.08 15.20
N GLU A 180 10.98 -17.40 15.13
CA GLU A 180 10.47 -18.79 15.08
C GLU A 180 10.32 -19.28 13.63
N GLY A 181 10.68 -18.42 12.66
CA GLY A 181 10.64 -18.71 11.24
C GLY A 181 11.56 -19.85 10.84
N ARG A 182 11.14 -20.60 9.81
CA ARG A 182 11.89 -21.70 9.19
C ARG A 182 11.89 -21.51 7.69
N GLU A 183 12.82 -22.12 6.98
CA GLU A 183 12.99 -21.98 5.53
C GLU A 183 11.71 -22.37 4.76
N GLU A 184 10.99 -23.38 5.22
CA GLU A 184 9.72 -23.81 4.65
C GLU A 184 8.63 -22.73 4.67
N HIS A 185 8.69 -21.76 5.61
CA HIS A 185 7.73 -20.66 5.71
C HIS A 185 7.80 -19.72 4.51
N ILE A 186 8.93 -19.64 3.79
CA ILE A 186 9.07 -18.83 2.56
C ILE A 186 8.16 -19.41 1.46
N GLY A 187 8.23 -20.74 1.26
CA GLY A 187 7.36 -21.43 0.31
C GLY A 187 5.88 -21.30 0.67
N LEU A 188 5.56 -21.54 1.95
CA LEU A 188 4.19 -21.43 2.45
C LEU A 188 3.63 -20.01 2.30
N LEU A 189 4.43 -18.97 2.56
CA LEU A 189 3.99 -17.58 2.38
C LEU A 189 3.68 -17.28 0.91
N ARG A 190 4.52 -17.80 -0.02
CA ARG A 190 4.29 -17.65 -1.46
C ARG A 190 2.99 -18.34 -1.91
N GLU A 191 2.76 -19.57 -1.45
CA GLU A 191 1.53 -20.31 -1.72
C GLU A 191 0.29 -19.60 -1.16
N MET A 192 0.39 -19.05 0.06
CA MET A 192 -0.71 -18.31 0.68
C MET A 192 -1.02 -17.02 -0.08
N CYS A 193 -0.02 -16.25 -0.50
CA CYS A 193 -0.23 -15.06 -1.31
C CYS A 193 -0.96 -15.42 -2.62
N ALA A 194 -0.53 -16.48 -3.32
CA ALA A 194 -1.19 -16.95 -4.54
C ALA A 194 -2.63 -17.41 -4.28
N ALA A 195 -2.89 -18.11 -3.18
CA ALA A 195 -4.23 -18.55 -2.81
C ALA A 195 -5.16 -17.37 -2.47
N ILE A 196 -4.65 -16.34 -1.78
CA ILE A 196 -5.40 -15.14 -1.43
C ILE A 196 -5.86 -14.39 -2.68
N GLU A 197 -5.08 -14.38 -3.76
CA GLU A 197 -5.43 -13.72 -5.02
C GLU A 197 -6.69 -14.31 -5.70
N LEU A 198 -7.08 -15.54 -5.37
CA LEU A 198 -8.26 -16.20 -5.91
C LEU A 198 -9.59 -15.70 -5.32
N ALA A 199 -9.57 -14.71 -4.45
CA ALA A 199 -10.77 -14.14 -3.86
C ALA A 199 -11.56 -13.24 -4.83
N TYR A 200 -12.85 -13.03 -4.53
CA TYR A 200 -13.79 -12.36 -5.46
C TYR A 200 -13.62 -10.85 -5.60
N CYS A 201 -12.98 -10.18 -4.66
CA CYS A 201 -12.85 -8.72 -4.72
C CYS A 201 -11.38 -8.28 -4.61
N ALA A 202 -11.12 -7.01 -4.94
CA ALA A 202 -9.77 -6.45 -4.99
C ALA A 202 -9.07 -6.32 -3.63
N LEU A 203 -9.77 -6.49 -2.50
CA LEU A 203 -9.15 -6.41 -1.17
C LEU A 203 -8.10 -7.49 -1.00
N ALA A 204 -8.40 -8.73 -1.36
CA ALA A 204 -7.52 -9.85 -1.12
C ALA A 204 -6.26 -9.84 -2.00
N PRO A 205 -6.35 -9.65 -3.34
CA PRO A 205 -5.15 -9.42 -4.16
C PRO A 205 -4.33 -8.21 -3.68
N GLY A 206 -5.00 -7.16 -3.19
CA GLY A 206 -4.32 -6.02 -2.57
C GLY A 206 -3.59 -6.40 -1.28
N ALA A 207 -4.14 -7.30 -0.48
CA ALA A 207 -3.50 -7.80 0.74
C ALA A 207 -2.29 -8.68 0.43
N ALA A 208 -2.34 -9.50 -0.63
CA ALA A 208 -1.23 -10.36 -1.04
C ALA A 208 -0.04 -9.56 -1.62
N ALA A 209 -0.31 -8.45 -2.30
CA ALA A 209 0.71 -7.71 -3.06
C ALA A 209 1.97 -7.34 -2.27
N PRO A 210 1.92 -6.81 -1.02
CA PRO A 210 3.13 -6.56 -0.25
C PRO A 210 3.92 -7.83 0.06
N GLY A 211 3.25 -8.95 0.32
CA GLY A 211 3.88 -10.25 0.54
C GLY A 211 4.58 -10.78 -0.70
N VAL A 212 3.94 -10.62 -1.87
CA VAL A 212 4.53 -10.97 -3.17
C VAL A 212 5.78 -10.14 -3.42
N GLY A 213 5.69 -8.81 -3.32
CA GLY A 213 6.84 -7.92 -3.54
C GLY A 213 7.97 -8.11 -2.54
N LEU A 214 7.66 -8.48 -1.28
CA LEU A 214 8.66 -8.86 -0.28
C LEU A 214 9.45 -10.09 -0.74
N LEU A 215 8.77 -11.14 -1.20
CA LEU A 215 9.40 -12.38 -1.64
C LEU A 215 10.07 -12.27 -3.01
N GLU A 216 9.64 -11.35 -3.86
CA GLU A 216 10.22 -11.15 -5.20
C GLU A 216 11.52 -10.34 -5.14
N HIS A 217 11.54 -9.29 -4.34
CA HIS A 217 12.63 -8.32 -4.35
C HIS A 217 13.46 -8.28 -3.07
N PHE A 218 12.97 -8.86 -1.96
CA PHE A 218 13.61 -8.76 -0.64
C PHE A 218 13.60 -10.08 0.13
N GLU A 219 13.58 -11.22 -0.57
CA GLU A 219 13.59 -12.55 0.05
C GLU A 219 14.84 -12.75 0.95
N ASP A 220 15.97 -12.15 0.59
CA ASP A 220 17.20 -12.21 1.41
C ASP A 220 16.99 -11.64 2.81
N GLU A 221 16.15 -10.61 2.96
CA GLU A 221 15.79 -10.07 4.27
C GLU A 221 14.96 -11.06 5.07
N VAL A 222 14.05 -11.79 4.43
CA VAL A 222 13.25 -12.85 5.05
C VAL A 222 14.18 -13.98 5.54
N ARG A 223 15.11 -14.42 4.70
CA ARG A 223 16.11 -15.43 5.05
C ARG A 223 17.00 -14.99 6.21
N GLU A 224 17.36 -13.71 6.25
CA GLU A 224 18.20 -13.18 7.33
C GLU A 224 17.47 -13.19 8.69
N HIS A 225 16.15 -12.94 8.73
CA HIS A 225 15.34 -13.13 9.95
C HIS A 225 15.37 -14.58 10.43
N ILE A 226 15.19 -15.52 9.50
CA ILE A 226 15.21 -16.96 9.79
C ILE A 226 16.59 -17.39 10.30
N ARG A 227 17.66 -16.97 9.62
CA ARG A 227 19.04 -17.30 9.97
C ARG A 227 19.44 -16.77 11.35
N ARG A 228 19.08 -15.51 11.66
CA ARG A 228 19.40 -14.87 12.95
C ARG A 228 18.46 -15.27 14.08
N LYS A 229 17.34 -15.91 13.77
CA LYS A 229 16.25 -16.20 14.72
C LYS A 229 15.81 -14.96 15.50
N LYS A 230 15.79 -13.82 14.84
CA LYS A 230 15.32 -12.51 15.34
C LYS A 230 15.28 -11.49 14.23
N CYS A 231 14.53 -10.41 14.42
CA CYS A 231 14.55 -9.27 13.52
C CYS A 231 15.94 -8.60 13.50
N PRO A 232 16.62 -8.51 12.34
CA PRO A 232 17.93 -7.86 12.21
C PRO A 232 17.90 -6.36 12.50
N PHE A 233 16.73 -5.73 12.42
CA PHE A 233 16.53 -4.29 12.60
C PHE A 233 16.19 -3.90 14.04
N GLY A 234 16.20 -4.85 14.96
CA GLY A 234 15.92 -4.60 16.38
C GLY A 234 14.46 -4.19 16.68
N ASN A 235 13.54 -4.45 15.78
CA ASN A 235 12.12 -4.23 16.02
C ASN A 235 11.63 -5.14 17.17
N PRO A 236 10.82 -4.61 18.10
CA PRO A 236 10.17 -5.48 19.09
C PRO A 236 9.19 -6.42 18.38
N PRO A 237 8.96 -7.64 18.94
CA PRO A 237 7.96 -8.54 18.40
C PRO A 237 6.60 -7.85 18.22
N PRO A 238 5.83 -8.22 17.22
CA PRO A 238 4.52 -7.60 16.92
C PRO A 238 3.55 -7.62 18.11
N THR A 239 3.60 -8.65 18.93
CA THR A 239 2.79 -8.80 20.15
C THR A 239 3.02 -7.72 21.20
N LEU A 240 4.14 -7.00 21.11
CA LEU A 240 4.48 -5.89 22.01
C LEU A 240 4.16 -4.52 21.41
N ARG A 241 3.72 -4.49 20.16
CA ARG A 241 3.32 -3.26 19.46
C ARG A 241 1.87 -2.91 19.78
N GLY A 242 1.68 -2.44 21.00
CA GLY A 242 0.45 -1.80 21.42
C GLY A 242 -0.81 -2.67 21.45
N LYS A 243 -1.70 -2.35 22.34
CA LYS A 243 -3.04 -2.93 22.42
C LYS A 243 -3.96 -2.16 21.47
N ALA A 244 -4.89 -2.86 20.85
CA ALA A 244 -5.90 -2.26 19.98
C ALA A 244 -6.68 -1.17 20.72
N CYS A 245 -7.13 -0.20 20.05
CA CYS A 245 -7.79 0.99 20.44
C CYS A 245 -7.10 1.80 21.49
N GLY A 246 -6.35 2.44 21.14
CA GLY A 246 -5.25 2.96 21.79
C GLY A 246 -4.00 2.35 21.17
N THR A 247 -4.11 1.43 20.30
CA THR A 247 -3.04 1.11 19.38
C THR A 247 -2.97 2.22 18.36
N ARG A 248 -2.10 3.17 18.61
CA ARG A 248 -1.68 4.09 17.57
C ARG A 248 -1.22 3.24 16.39
N PRO A 249 -1.74 3.46 15.18
CA PRO A 249 -1.09 2.91 14.01
C PRO A 249 0.38 3.30 14.09
N VAL A 250 1.27 2.43 13.64
CA VAL A 250 2.68 2.79 13.46
C VAL A 250 2.66 4.00 12.54
N THR A 251 2.72 5.19 13.12
CA THR A 251 2.83 6.41 12.37
C THR A 251 4.23 6.44 11.80
N PHE A 252 4.35 6.16 10.54
CA PHE A 252 5.54 6.47 9.77
C PHE A 252 5.60 7.99 9.59
N GLY A 253 5.93 8.70 10.66
CA GLY A 253 6.03 10.17 10.66
C GLY A 253 6.49 10.70 12.01
N PRO A 254 7.14 11.88 12.05
CA PRO A 254 7.80 12.41 13.24
C PRO A 254 6.87 13.05 14.27
N THR A 255 5.56 13.06 14.09
CA THR A 255 4.62 13.70 15.02
C THR A 255 3.62 12.70 15.60
N PRO A 256 3.62 12.46 16.92
CA PRO A 256 2.51 11.79 17.59
C PRO A 256 1.25 12.67 17.49
N CYS A 257 0.12 12.06 17.16
CA CYS A 257 -1.17 12.72 17.29
C CYS A 257 -1.38 13.09 18.77
N PRO A 258 -1.73 14.33 19.11
CA PRO A 258 -2.08 14.69 20.48
C PRO A 258 -3.25 13.83 20.97
N GLU A 259 -3.20 13.40 22.24
CA GLU A 259 -4.16 12.45 22.84
C GLU A 259 -5.61 12.93 22.84
N ASP A 260 -5.82 14.22 22.67
CA ASP A 260 -7.09 14.95 22.72
C ASP A 260 -7.74 15.19 21.35
N GLN A 261 -7.14 14.73 20.23
CA GLN A 261 -7.64 14.95 18.87
C GLN A 261 -7.89 13.67 18.06
N CYS A 262 -8.07 12.53 18.72
CA CYS A 262 -8.44 11.30 18.04
C CYS A 262 -9.96 11.31 17.76
N PRO A 263 -10.43 11.52 16.52
CA PRO A 263 -11.84 11.30 16.21
C PRO A 263 -12.12 9.80 16.30
N ILE A 264 -13.20 9.46 16.98
CA ILE A 264 -13.75 8.11 17.21
C ILE A 264 -13.97 7.34 15.91
#